data_6612c3a734cb4ede4398d86f534d74b9
#
_entry.id   6612c3a734cb4ede4398d86f534d74b9
#
_cell.length_a   1.000
_cell.length_b   1.000
_cell.length_c   1.000
_cell.angle_alpha   90.00
_cell.angle_beta   90.00
_cell.angle_gamma   90.00
#
_symmetry.space_group_name_H-M   'P 1'
#
loop_
_entity.id
_entity.type
_entity.pdbx_description
1 polymer ?
#
loop_
_entity_poly.entity_id
_entity_poly.type
_entity_poly.pdbx_seq_one_letter_code
_entity_poly.pdbx_strand_id
1 'polypeptide(L)'
;MSRKDLLPGTGPVLNTRQALYRATXXXXTGGQNAVALTIGMDPDELNKRVSPTSNRPIHPEFLEEIVAATRDPRLLAALVRPAGAVAYVPAPVPATHAALNALGKLLRAEGDFVASLHEGAADNVWLPHEVEALRYHANRVIGHVLGIVAGAELAMLEAAASGEVAHG
;
A
#
# COMPACT_ATOMS: atom_id res chain seq x y z
N MET A 1 -11.28 -1.42 -24.18
CA MET A 1 -11.76 -1.29 -22.77
C MET A 1 -11.71 0.16 -22.33
N SER A 2 -12.82 0.67 -21.82
CA SER A 2 -12.87 2.02 -21.26
C SER A 2 -12.17 2.04 -19.90
N ARG A 3 -11.54 3.18 -19.56
CA ARG A 3 -10.91 3.38 -18.24
C ARG A 3 -11.87 3.16 -17.07
N LYS A 4 -13.18 3.21 -17.34
CA LYS A 4 -14.22 3.02 -16.31
C LYS A 4 -14.35 1.56 -15.85
N ASP A 5 -13.80 0.62 -16.60
CA ASP A 5 -13.91 -0.81 -16.31
C ASP A 5 -12.75 -1.35 -15.46
N LEU A 6 -11.80 -0.48 -15.10
CA LEU A 6 -10.69 -0.87 -14.24
C LEU A 6 -11.16 -1.03 -12.79
N LEU A 7 -10.79 -2.13 -12.19
CA LEU A 7 -11.06 -2.37 -10.77
C LEU A 7 -10.39 -1.28 -9.91
N PRO A 8 -11.05 -0.85 -8.82
CA PRO A 8 -10.45 0.14 -7.94
C PRO A 8 -9.07 -0.30 -7.44
N GLY A 9 -8.10 0.58 -7.55
CA GLY A 9 -6.73 0.29 -7.13
C GLY A 9 -5.82 -0.28 -8.21
N THR A 10 -6.37 -0.63 -9.39
CA THR A 10 -5.56 -1.13 -10.51
C THR A 10 -5.03 0.03 -11.36
N GLY A 11 -4.23 0.88 -10.76
CA GLY A 11 -3.56 1.95 -11.49
C GLY A 11 -2.41 1.42 -12.36
N PRO A 12 -1.84 2.26 -13.23
CA PRO A 12 -0.75 1.81 -14.10
C PRO A 12 0.44 1.31 -13.27
N VAL A 13 1.00 0.20 -13.72
CA VAL A 13 2.19 -0.38 -13.11
C VAL A 13 3.38 0.56 -13.37
N LEU A 14 3.90 1.15 -12.30
CA LEU A 14 5.02 2.08 -12.36
C LEU A 14 6.33 1.32 -12.12
N ASN A 15 7.39 1.67 -12.85
CA ASN A 15 8.72 1.24 -12.45
C ASN A 15 9.18 2.06 -11.23
N THR A 16 10.23 1.62 -10.54
CA THR A 16 10.69 2.23 -9.29
C THR A 16 10.97 3.73 -9.44
N ARG A 17 11.60 4.13 -10.55
CA ARG A 17 11.93 5.54 -10.78
C ARG A 17 10.68 6.40 -10.99
N GLN A 18 9.72 5.90 -11.77
CA GLN A 18 8.42 6.58 -11.94
C GLN A 18 7.64 6.67 -10.63
N ALA A 19 7.69 5.59 -9.85
CA ALA A 19 7.01 5.54 -8.54
C ALA A 19 7.64 6.54 -7.55
N LEU A 20 8.98 6.60 -7.50
CA LEU A 20 9.72 7.59 -6.69
C LEU A 20 9.32 9.02 -7.06
N TYR A 21 9.38 9.35 -8.33
CA TYR A 21 9.02 10.68 -8.81
C TYR A 21 7.57 11.03 -8.41
N ARG A 22 6.65 10.10 -8.63
CA ARG A 22 5.23 10.34 -8.30
C ARG A 22 4.96 10.41 -6.80
N ALA A 23 5.65 9.62 -6.01
CA ALA A 23 5.53 9.64 -4.55
C ALA A 23 6.00 10.97 -3.97
N THR A 24 7.07 11.49 -4.46
CA THR A 24 7.57 12.81 -4.06
C THR A 24 6.76 13.97 -4.64
N UNK A 25 6.16 13.82 -5.74
CA UNK A 25 5.43 14.86 -6.35
C UNK A 25 4.02 14.95 -5.87
N UNK A 26 3.63 14.04 -4.95
CA UNK A 26 2.27 14.05 -4.50
C UNK A 26 1.98 15.22 -3.61
N UNK A 27 0.89 15.84 -3.65
CA UNK A 27 0.46 16.89 -2.85
C UNK A 27 0.10 16.51 -1.44
N UNK A 28 -0.06 15.40 -1.30
CA UNK A 28 -0.31 14.86 -0.03
C UNK A 28 0.89 14.89 0.88
N THR A 29 1.96 14.93 0.36
CA THR A 29 3.22 15.04 1.11
C THR A 29 3.75 16.47 1.20
N GLY A 30 3.01 17.44 0.70
CA GLY A 30 3.46 18.84 0.61
C GLY A 30 4.36 19.08 -0.60
N GLY A 31 4.46 18.09 -1.47
CA GLY A 31 5.26 18.18 -2.70
C GLY A 31 6.73 17.89 -2.48
N GLN A 32 7.48 17.92 -3.56
CA GLN A 32 8.88 17.50 -3.60
C GLN A 32 9.77 18.29 -2.64
N ASN A 33 9.52 19.59 -2.50
CA ASN A 33 10.29 20.44 -1.59
C ASN A 33 10.08 20.03 -0.13
N ALA A 34 8.86 19.72 0.26
CA ALA A 34 8.55 19.29 1.64
C ALA A 34 9.23 17.94 1.95
N VAL A 35 9.16 17.00 1.00
CA VAL A 35 9.86 15.71 1.16
C VAL A 35 11.38 15.93 1.30
N ALA A 36 11.96 16.77 0.44
CA ALA A 36 13.39 17.09 0.50
C ALA A 36 13.80 17.63 1.87
N LEU A 37 13.03 18.60 2.38
CA LEU A 37 13.29 19.19 3.70
C LEU A 37 13.15 18.14 4.83
N THR A 38 12.16 17.25 4.71
CA THR A 38 11.93 16.19 5.71
C THR A 38 13.12 15.23 5.80
N ILE A 39 13.75 14.91 4.65
CA ILE A 39 14.88 13.99 4.61
C ILE A 39 16.25 14.72 4.65
N GLY A 40 16.25 16.03 4.92
CA GLY A 40 17.48 16.81 5.03
C GLY A 40 18.25 16.97 3.72
N MET A 41 17.56 16.89 2.58
CA MET A 41 18.19 17.01 1.25
C MET A 41 17.79 18.34 0.60
N ASP A 42 18.71 18.90 -0.19
CA ASP A 42 18.40 20.07 -1.01
C ASP A 42 17.30 19.71 -2.05
N PRO A 43 16.26 20.55 -2.21
CA PRO A 43 15.16 20.25 -3.15
C PRO A 43 15.61 20.05 -4.61
N ASP A 44 16.57 20.84 -5.08
CA ASP A 44 17.08 20.69 -6.46
C ASP A 44 17.84 19.36 -6.62
N GLU A 45 18.56 18.95 -5.58
CA GLU A 45 19.28 17.67 -5.58
C GLU A 45 18.31 16.50 -5.58
N LEU A 46 17.25 16.56 -4.74
CA LEU A 46 16.20 15.53 -4.75
C LEU A 46 15.56 15.45 -6.14
N ASN A 47 15.15 16.58 -6.70
CA ASN A 47 14.54 16.61 -8.04
C ASN A 47 15.43 15.95 -9.10
N LYS A 48 16.73 16.26 -9.08
CA LYS A 48 17.69 15.66 -10.00
C LYS A 48 17.80 14.15 -9.83
N ARG A 49 17.69 13.64 -8.60
CA ARG A 49 17.83 12.20 -8.32
C ARG A 49 16.57 11.40 -8.61
N VAL A 50 15.38 11.96 -8.33
CA VAL A 50 14.11 11.22 -8.53
C VAL A 50 13.55 11.39 -9.95
N SER A 51 14.05 12.34 -10.73
CA SER A 51 13.57 12.57 -12.10
C SER A 51 13.65 11.29 -12.93
N PRO A 52 12.58 10.94 -13.66
CA PRO A 52 12.60 9.73 -14.50
C PRO A 52 13.66 9.74 -15.60
N THR A 53 14.13 10.92 -16.00
CA THR A 53 15.13 11.08 -17.07
C THR A 53 16.56 11.20 -16.54
N SER A 54 16.73 11.26 -15.22
CA SER A 54 18.05 11.46 -14.62
C SER A 54 18.89 10.17 -14.62
N ASN A 55 20.18 10.31 -14.75
CA ASN A 55 21.14 9.21 -14.59
C ASN A 55 21.69 9.12 -13.16
N ARG A 56 21.28 10.04 -12.28
CA ARG A 56 21.74 10.04 -10.88
C ARG A 56 20.92 9.07 -10.07
N PRO A 57 21.52 8.06 -9.42
CA PRO A 57 20.77 7.16 -8.55
C PRO A 57 20.44 7.85 -7.22
N ILE A 58 19.36 7.43 -6.61
CA ILE A 58 19.08 7.76 -5.21
C ILE A 58 19.90 6.80 -4.33
N HIS A 59 20.52 7.32 -3.29
CA HIS A 59 21.25 6.49 -2.33
C HIS A 59 20.27 5.67 -1.49
N PRO A 60 20.59 4.42 -1.15
CA PRO A 60 19.65 3.58 -0.36
C PRO A 60 19.12 4.23 0.93
N GLU A 61 19.96 4.94 1.67
CA GLU A 61 19.56 5.64 2.88
C GLU A 61 18.43 6.64 2.63
N PHE A 62 18.60 7.47 1.60
CA PHE A 62 17.55 8.42 1.21
C PHE A 62 16.31 7.72 0.67
N LEU A 63 16.45 6.55 0.06
CA LEU A 63 15.30 5.78 -0.40
C LEU A 63 14.41 5.36 0.79
N GLU A 64 15.03 4.89 1.86
CA GLU A 64 14.31 4.52 3.10
C GLU A 64 13.58 5.73 3.68
N GLU A 65 14.27 6.87 3.76
CA GLU A 65 13.68 8.11 4.27
C GLU A 65 12.52 8.60 3.40
N ILE A 66 12.65 8.52 2.07
CA ILE A 66 11.57 8.88 1.13
C ILE A 66 10.37 7.96 1.34
N VAL A 67 10.58 6.66 1.48
CA VAL A 67 9.50 5.69 1.74
C VAL A 67 8.79 6.05 3.06
N ALA A 68 9.55 6.34 4.12
CA ALA A 68 9.00 6.70 5.43
C ALA A 68 8.21 8.02 5.36
N ALA A 69 8.74 9.02 4.65
CA ALA A 69 8.12 10.34 4.52
C ALA A 69 6.86 10.31 3.67
N THR A 70 6.87 9.54 2.57
CA THR A 70 5.75 9.55 1.61
C THR A 70 4.69 8.49 1.92
N ARG A 71 5.09 7.34 2.44
CA ARG A 71 4.23 6.16 2.69
C ARG A 71 3.37 5.81 1.46
N ASP A 72 3.89 6.07 0.27
CA ASP A 72 3.13 5.88 -0.98
C ASP A 72 3.08 4.39 -1.34
N PRO A 73 1.88 3.79 -1.39
CA PRO A 73 1.75 2.35 -1.69
C PRO A 73 2.24 1.99 -3.10
N ARG A 74 2.23 2.95 -4.04
CA ARG A 74 2.74 2.71 -5.40
C ARG A 74 4.26 2.56 -5.38
N LEU A 75 4.95 3.33 -4.52
CA LEU A 75 6.41 3.22 -4.36
C LEU A 75 6.76 1.88 -3.71
N LEU A 76 6.05 1.52 -2.63
CA LEU A 76 6.25 0.21 -1.97
C LEU A 76 6.05 -0.94 -2.96
N ALA A 77 4.95 -0.89 -3.73
CA ALA A 77 4.66 -1.92 -4.73
C ALA A 77 5.76 -2.00 -5.81
N ALA A 78 6.28 -0.85 -6.25
CA ALA A 78 7.34 -0.82 -7.27
C ALA A 78 8.67 -1.41 -6.75
N LEU A 79 8.96 -1.21 -5.46
CA LEU A 79 10.19 -1.70 -4.83
C LEU A 79 10.19 -3.22 -4.65
N VAL A 80 9.05 -3.82 -4.27
CA VAL A 80 8.99 -5.26 -3.96
C VAL A 80 8.65 -6.14 -5.18
N ARG A 81 8.05 -5.55 -6.22
CA ARG A 81 7.63 -6.29 -7.42
C ARG A 81 8.76 -7.08 -8.10
N PRO A 82 10.00 -6.56 -8.26
CA PRO A 82 11.05 -7.34 -8.91
C PRO A 82 11.37 -8.66 -8.21
N ALA A 83 11.04 -8.77 -6.91
CA ALA A 83 11.20 -10.00 -6.15
C ALA A 83 9.95 -10.91 -6.21
N GLY A 84 8.92 -10.52 -6.96
CA GLY A 84 7.65 -11.23 -7.00
C GLY A 84 6.82 -11.06 -5.73
N ALA A 85 7.20 -10.11 -4.86
CA ALA A 85 6.53 -9.88 -3.58
C ALA A 85 5.43 -8.82 -3.71
N VAL A 86 4.57 -8.77 -2.71
CA VAL A 86 3.48 -7.78 -2.59
C VAL A 86 3.65 -7.05 -1.26
N ALA A 87 3.54 -5.73 -1.30
CA ALA A 87 3.58 -4.90 -0.09
C ALA A 87 2.17 -4.55 0.35
N TYR A 88 1.92 -4.62 1.64
CA TYR A 88 0.67 -4.19 2.26
C TYR A 88 0.96 -3.16 3.34
N VAL A 89 0.13 -2.12 3.38
CA VAL A 89 0.12 -1.15 4.48
C VAL A 89 -1.19 -1.38 5.23
N PRO A 90 -1.15 -1.97 6.43
CA PRO A 90 -2.37 -2.23 7.19
C PRO A 90 -3.10 -0.92 7.51
N ALA A 91 -4.42 -0.94 7.40
CA ALA A 91 -5.28 0.15 7.85
C ALA A 91 -5.96 -0.31 9.15
N PRO A 92 -5.46 0.11 10.33
CA PRO A 92 -5.94 -0.43 11.60
C PRO A 92 -7.46 -0.28 11.77
N VAL A 93 -8.11 -1.35 12.21
CA VAL A 93 -9.52 -1.37 12.56
C VAL A 93 -9.61 -1.33 14.08
N PRO A 94 -10.29 -0.35 14.69
CA PRO A 94 -10.39 -0.30 16.15
C PRO A 94 -10.84 -1.64 16.74
N ALA A 95 -10.12 -2.13 17.77
CA ALA A 95 -10.35 -3.42 18.44
C ALA A 95 -11.58 -3.33 19.37
N THR A 96 -12.70 -2.91 18.82
CA THR A 96 -13.98 -2.70 19.50
C THR A 96 -15.08 -3.40 18.71
N HIS A 97 -16.32 -2.98 18.88
CA HIS A 97 -17.43 -3.47 18.06
C HIS A 97 -17.16 -3.27 16.54
N ALA A 98 -16.32 -2.32 16.15
CA ALA A 98 -15.90 -2.13 14.76
C ALA A 98 -15.17 -3.36 14.20
N ALA A 99 -14.48 -4.14 15.05
CA ALA A 99 -13.82 -5.38 14.61
C ALA A 99 -14.84 -6.43 14.12
N LEU A 100 -16.01 -6.48 14.72
CA LEU A 100 -17.08 -7.39 14.26
C LEU A 100 -17.61 -6.97 12.89
N ASN A 101 -17.73 -5.66 12.65
CA ASN A 101 -18.12 -5.14 11.34
C ASN A 101 -17.01 -5.43 10.30
N ALA A 102 -15.74 -5.34 10.72
CA ALA A 102 -14.61 -5.68 9.86
C ALA A 102 -14.62 -7.18 9.51
N LEU A 103 -14.99 -8.05 10.45
CA LEU A 103 -15.16 -9.48 10.18
C LEU A 103 -16.25 -9.71 9.12
N GLY A 104 -17.36 -8.99 9.19
CA GLY A 104 -18.42 -9.07 8.18
C GLY A 104 -17.92 -8.66 6.78
N LYS A 105 -17.05 -7.62 6.73
CA LYS A 105 -16.43 -7.18 5.47
C LYS A 105 -15.43 -8.21 4.95
N LEU A 106 -14.67 -8.85 5.85
CA LEU A 106 -13.73 -9.91 5.51
C LEU A 106 -14.46 -11.11 4.88
N LEU A 107 -15.52 -11.59 5.52
CA LEU A 107 -16.30 -12.72 5.02
C LEU A 107 -16.91 -12.42 3.64
N ARG A 108 -17.37 -11.19 3.42
CA ARG A 108 -17.85 -10.76 2.11
C ARG A 108 -16.73 -10.76 1.07
N ALA A 109 -15.55 -10.22 1.41
CA ALA A 109 -14.40 -10.19 0.51
C ALA A 109 -13.91 -11.61 0.17
N GLU A 110 -13.99 -12.53 1.15
CA GLU A 110 -13.67 -13.94 0.95
C GLU A 110 -14.67 -14.60 -0.04
N GLY A 111 -15.96 -14.30 0.12
CA GLY A 111 -16.99 -14.76 -0.83
C GLY A 111 -16.74 -14.27 -2.25
N ASP A 112 -16.41 -12.98 -2.41
CA ASP A 112 -16.08 -12.38 -3.70
C ASP A 112 -14.84 -13.07 -4.32
N PHE A 113 -13.83 -13.39 -3.49
CA PHE A 113 -12.61 -14.08 -3.93
C PHE A 113 -12.95 -15.49 -4.42
N VAL A 114 -13.75 -16.25 -3.67
CA VAL A 114 -14.16 -17.61 -4.03
C VAL A 114 -14.97 -17.59 -5.33
N ALA A 115 -15.89 -16.62 -5.48
CA ALA A 115 -16.68 -16.48 -6.72
C ALA A 115 -15.78 -16.22 -7.92
N SER A 116 -14.81 -15.30 -7.78
CA SER A 116 -13.85 -14.97 -8.85
C SER A 116 -12.96 -16.18 -9.22
N LEU A 117 -12.56 -16.96 -8.20
CA LEU A 117 -11.78 -18.18 -8.42
C LEU A 117 -12.59 -19.22 -9.19
N HIS A 118 -13.85 -19.41 -8.80
CA HIS A 118 -14.76 -20.36 -9.45
C HIS A 118 -15.00 -19.97 -10.92
N GLU A 119 -15.23 -18.68 -11.16
CA GLU A 119 -15.48 -18.14 -12.50
C GLU A 119 -14.27 -18.36 -13.42
N GLY A 120 -13.07 -18.01 -12.96
CA GLY A 120 -11.85 -18.17 -13.76
C GLY A 120 -11.41 -19.62 -13.94
N ALA A 121 -11.78 -20.52 -13.02
CA ALA A 121 -11.44 -21.94 -13.12
C ALA A 121 -12.46 -22.75 -13.95
N ALA A 122 -13.56 -22.17 -14.37
CA ALA A 122 -14.69 -22.90 -14.96
C ALA A 122 -14.32 -23.61 -16.28
N ASP A 123 -13.46 -23.02 -17.09
CA ASP A 123 -13.06 -23.60 -18.39
C ASP A 123 -11.58 -24.01 -18.45
N ASN A 124 -10.85 -23.91 -17.34
CA ASN A 124 -9.43 -24.21 -17.22
C ASN A 124 -8.53 -23.30 -18.07
N VAL A 125 -9.03 -22.12 -18.48
CA VAL A 125 -8.27 -21.14 -19.28
C VAL A 125 -8.34 -19.78 -18.59
N TRP A 126 -7.24 -19.33 -18.02
CA TRP A 126 -7.18 -18.06 -17.30
C TRP A 126 -6.94 -16.89 -18.25
N LEU A 127 -7.90 -16.01 -18.35
CA LEU A 127 -7.77 -14.77 -19.12
C LEU A 127 -7.14 -13.67 -18.25
N PRO A 128 -6.41 -12.70 -18.86
CA PRO A 128 -5.75 -11.64 -18.08
C PRO A 128 -6.68 -10.87 -17.14
N HIS A 129 -7.91 -10.60 -17.55
CA HIS A 129 -8.87 -9.87 -16.72
C HIS A 129 -9.37 -10.70 -15.52
N GLU A 130 -9.45 -12.02 -15.67
CA GLU A 130 -9.85 -12.92 -14.57
C GLU A 130 -8.76 -13.00 -13.51
N VAL A 131 -7.50 -13.11 -13.94
CA VAL A 131 -6.34 -13.09 -13.04
C VAL A 131 -6.30 -11.75 -12.29
N GLU A 132 -6.60 -10.64 -12.98
CA GLU A 132 -6.62 -9.31 -12.36
C GLU A 132 -7.75 -9.19 -11.34
N ALA A 133 -8.95 -9.71 -11.65
CA ALA A 133 -10.08 -9.73 -10.72
C ALA A 133 -9.76 -10.60 -9.50
N LEU A 134 -9.23 -11.80 -9.71
CA LEU A 134 -8.82 -12.69 -8.61
C LEU A 134 -7.80 -12.01 -7.69
N ARG A 135 -6.79 -11.36 -8.27
CA ARG A 135 -5.77 -10.61 -7.52
C ARG A 135 -6.40 -9.46 -6.71
N TYR A 136 -7.34 -8.74 -7.29
CA TYR A 136 -8.04 -7.65 -6.62
C TYR A 136 -8.79 -8.17 -5.38
N HIS A 137 -9.54 -9.27 -5.53
CA HIS A 137 -10.29 -9.84 -4.39
C HIS A 137 -9.37 -10.44 -3.33
N ALA A 138 -8.27 -11.11 -3.74
CA ALA A 138 -7.25 -11.60 -2.81
C ALA A 138 -6.66 -10.46 -1.97
N ASN A 139 -6.33 -9.34 -2.62
CA ASN A 139 -5.77 -8.17 -1.93
C ASN A 139 -6.76 -7.58 -0.91
N ARG A 140 -8.07 -7.62 -1.20
CA ARG A 140 -9.10 -7.16 -0.26
C ARG A 140 -9.15 -8.05 0.99
N VAL A 141 -9.11 -9.37 0.82
CA VAL A 141 -9.09 -10.34 1.94
C VAL A 141 -7.87 -10.06 2.82
N ILE A 142 -6.68 -10.00 2.23
CA ILE A 142 -5.43 -9.74 2.97
C ILE A 142 -5.50 -8.40 3.71
N GLY A 143 -5.99 -7.36 3.04
CA GLY A 143 -6.12 -6.03 3.63
C GLY A 143 -7.02 -6.02 4.87
N HIS A 144 -8.15 -6.73 4.82
CA HIS A 144 -9.06 -6.83 5.97
C HIS A 144 -8.42 -7.59 7.14
N VAL A 145 -7.74 -8.71 6.85
CA VAL A 145 -7.05 -9.51 7.87
C VAL A 145 -5.98 -8.65 8.58
N LEU A 146 -5.10 -8.03 7.80
CA LEU A 146 -4.01 -7.21 8.35
C LEU A 146 -4.53 -5.98 9.10
N GLY A 147 -5.64 -5.41 8.65
CA GLY A 147 -6.29 -4.28 9.34
C GLY A 147 -6.81 -4.66 10.73
N ILE A 148 -7.39 -5.85 10.88
CA ILE A 148 -7.87 -6.35 12.16
C ILE A 148 -6.67 -6.58 13.10
N VAL A 149 -5.62 -7.23 12.61
CA VAL A 149 -4.40 -7.49 13.41
C VAL A 149 -3.78 -6.16 13.87
N ALA A 150 -3.57 -5.22 12.95
CA ALA A 150 -2.98 -3.91 13.28
C ALA A 150 -3.83 -3.14 14.30
N GLY A 151 -5.15 -3.27 14.24
CA GLY A 151 -6.04 -2.65 15.22
C GLY A 151 -5.91 -3.26 16.61
N ALA A 152 -5.74 -4.56 16.70
CA ALA A 152 -5.51 -5.27 17.97
C ALA A 152 -4.14 -4.89 18.57
N GLU A 153 -3.10 -4.82 17.74
CA GLU A 153 -1.76 -4.39 18.15
C GLU A 153 -1.79 -2.95 18.72
N LEU A 154 -2.50 -2.06 18.04
CA LEU A 154 -2.64 -0.67 18.48
C LEU A 154 -3.35 -0.59 19.84
N ALA A 155 -4.45 -1.32 20.00
CA ALA A 155 -5.20 -1.38 21.26
C ALA A 155 -4.33 -1.94 22.41
N MET A 156 -3.51 -2.94 22.13
CA MET A 156 -2.57 -3.50 23.10
C MET A 156 -1.55 -2.43 23.56
N LEU A 157 -1.00 -1.69 22.60
CA LEU A 157 -0.02 -0.63 22.90
C LEU A 157 -0.66 0.52 23.71
N GLU A 158 -1.88 0.90 23.37
CA GLU A 158 -2.64 1.94 24.09
C GLU A 158 -2.94 1.50 25.53
N ALA A 159 -3.31 0.24 25.72
CA ALA A 159 -3.56 -0.32 27.06
C ALA A 159 -2.29 -0.33 27.91
N ALA A 160 -1.16 -0.70 27.31
CA ALA A 160 0.14 -0.68 28.01
C ALA A 160 0.53 0.74 28.43
N ALA A 161 0.39 1.71 27.54
CA ALA A 161 0.69 3.11 27.84
C ALA A 161 -0.23 3.68 28.92
N SER A 162 -1.51 3.31 28.92
CA SER A 162 -2.48 3.74 29.93
C SER A 162 -2.23 3.10 31.30
N GLY A 163 -1.76 1.86 31.32
CA GLY A 163 -1.40 1.13 32.52
C GLY A 163 -0.17 1.71 33.20
N GLU A 164 0.81 2.17 32.45
CA GLU A 164 2.01 2.85 32.97
C GLU A 164 1.65 4.17 33.65
N VAL A 165 0.67 4.90 33.13
CA VAL A 165 0.22 6.17 33.71
C VAL A 165 -0.54 5.93 35.02
N ALA A 166 -1.22 4.80 35.18
CA ALA A 166 -1.99 4.49 36.39
C ALA A 166 -1.11 4.05 37.59
N HIS A 167 0.16 3.69 37.35
CA HIS A 167 1.09 3.25 38.39
C HIS A 167 2.19 4.30 38.72
N GLY A 168 2.15 5.48 38.13
CA GLY A 168 3.05 6.62 38.43
C GLY A 168 2.42 7.64 39.33
#